data_2a6b3517728985951f4241d3fddf4861
#
_entry.id   2a6b3517728985951f4241d3fddf4861
#
_cell.length_a   1.000
_cell.length_b   1.000
_cell.length_c   1.000
_cell.angle_alpha   90.00
_cell.angle_beta   90.00
_cell.angle_gamma   90.00
#
_symmetry.space_group_name_H-M   'P 1'
#
loop_
_entity.id
_entity.type
_entity.pdbx_description
1 polymer ?
#
loop_
_entity_poly.entity_id
_entity_poly.type
_entity_poly.pdbx_seq_one_letter_code
_entity_poly.pdbx_strand_id
1 'polypeptide(L)'
;MLLPVYNGETFVREAVESVLAQDYPNFEFVIVDNASTDSTAEIIAAYGADSRVRIIRNEETLPRLENFVKAFAAATEESRYLKFIGDDDRLLPACLSEMVRAAEQAEGVGLVSSHYYDGERLVTGVLPPEVNFVSGPQFLRRLLLEPEARSTVFSPASLMVSHRAYRELGGFRTDLLHADSELFYRILNRFNLAYVHKPLTVSGYHSGSGQAGSAAKGFTFAEAYLIRYRNLKRYDNIKLSHLEVEKIKNNLVNDSAGFMLARLAGGDFRAAFAHLKVIPVPALYHLPLSLCYFAGLLVKKLFRREPIRLLSEERRER
;
A
#
# COMPACT_ATOMS: atom_id res chain seq x y z
N MET A 1 9.48 -12.78 -8.70
CA MET A 1 8.40 -11.87 -9.16
C MET A 1 7.05 -12.54 -8.99
N LEU A 2 6.02 -11.82 -8.58
CA LEU A 2 4.71 -12.38 -8.23
C LEU A 2 3.60 -11.54 -8.86
N LEU A 3 2.72 -12.16 -9.68
CA LEU A 3 1.59 -11.53 -10.35
C LEU A 3 0.31 -12.34 -10.07
N PRO A 4 -0.46 -12.03 -9.03
CA PRO A 4 -1.83 -12.52 -8.91
C PRO A 4 -2.75 -11.73 -9.85
N VAL A 5 -3.50 -12.41 -10.71
CA VAL A 5 -4.37 -11.78 -11.71
C VAL A 5 -5.78 -12.36 -11.67
N TYR A 6 -6.77 -11.53 -11.99
CA TYR A 6 -8.16 -11.92 -12.21
C TYR A 6 -8.82 -11.00 -13.23
N ASN A 7 -9.22 -11.51 -14.37
CA ASN A 7 -9.86 -10.77 -15.46
C ASN A 7 -9.06 -9.52 -15.87
N GLY A 8 -7.76 -9.73 -16.15
CA GLY A 8 -6.81 -8.67 -16.50
C GLY A 8 -6.49 -8.59 -17.99
N GLU A 9 -7.34 -9.11 -18.89
CA GLU A 9 -7.07 -9.20 -20.33
C GLU A 9 -6.59 -7.90 -20.98
N THR A 10 -7.06 -6.75 -20.43
CA THR A 10 -6.73 -5.43 -20.97
C THR A 10 -5.27 -5.04 -20.73
N PHE A 11 -4.70 -5.41 -19.58
CA PHE A 11 -3.41 -4.85 -19.11
C PHE A 11 -2.32 -5.91 -18.87
N VAL A 12 -2.71 -7.15 -18.59
CA VAL A 12 -1.78 -8.20 -18.14
C VAL A 12 -0.61 -8.44 -19.09
N ARG A 13 -0.79 -8.24 -20.38
CA ARG A 13 0.26 -8.35 -21.40
C ARG A 13 1.42 -7.40 -21.10
N GLU A 14 1.11 -6.10 -20.94
CA GLU A 14 2.12 -5.09 -20.64
C GLU A 14 2.81 -5.34 -19.31
N ALA A 15 2.08 -5.79 -18.29
CA ALA A 15 2.64 -6.17 -16.99
C ALA A 15 3.66 -7.31 -17.14
N VAL A 16 3.29 -8.40 -17.82
CA VAL A 16 4.17 -9.56 -18.05
C VAL A 16 5.41 -9.17 -18.84
N GLU A 17 5.23 -8.47 -19.96
CA GLU A 17 6.35 -8.04 -20.81
C GLU A 17 7.32 -7.11 -20.06
N SER A 18 6.82 -6.23 -19.18
CA SER A 18 7.65 -5.35 -18.36
C SER A 18 8.51 -6.11 -17.34
N VAL A 19 8.03 -7.25 -16.84
CA VAL A 19 8.80 -8.14 -15.95
C VAL A 19 9.85 -8.92 -16.75
N LEU A 20 9.49 -9.46 -17.89
CA LEU A 20 10.42 -10.25 -18.71
C LEU A 20 11.53 -9.41 -19.33
N ALA A 21 11.29 -8.10 -19.49
CA ALA A 21 12.27 -7.11 -19.99
C ALA A 21 13.22 -6.56 -18.90
N GLN A 22 13.19 -7.08 -17.67
CA GLN A 22 14.08 -6.62 -16.61
C GLN A 22 15.53 -6.96 -16.92
N ASP A 23 16.45 -6.03 -16.60
CA ASP A 23 17.91 -6.16 -16.78
C ASP A 23 18.57 -7.10 -15.75
N TYR A 24 17.82 -7.59 -14.77
CA TYR A 24 18.26 -8.54 -13.75
C TYR A 24 17.91 -9.96 -14.15
N PRO A 25 18.87 -10.86 -14.43
CA PRO A 25 18.55 -12.17 -15.04
C PRO A 25 18.07 -13.23 -14.04
N ASN A 26 18.45 -13.11 -12.77
CA ASN A 26 18.24 -14.15 -11.76
C ASN A 26 16.91 -13.96 -11.00
N PHE A 27 15.80 -14.27 -11.64
CA PHE A 27 14.47 -14.27 -10.99
C PHE A 27 13.58 -15.38 -11.53
N GLU A 28 12.65 -15.83 -10.70
CA GLU A 28 11.46 -16.57 -11.14
C GLU A 28 10.29 -15.59 -11.28
N PHE A 29 9.35 -15.90 -12.16
CA PHE A 29 8.13 -15.13 -12.35
C PHE A 29 6.90 -16.04 -12.17
N VAL A 30 6.26 -15.93 -11.02
CA VAL A 30 5.06 -16.71 -10.68
C VAL A 30 3.82 -15.89 -11.01
N ILE A 31 3.00 -16.38 -11.92
CA ILE A 31 1.71 -15.80 -12.30
C ILE A 31 0.62 -16.70 -11.73
N VAL A 32 -0.28 -16.14 -10.91
CA VAL A 32 -1.40 -16.89 -10.32
C VAL A 32 -2.71 -16.35 -10.88
N ASP A 33 -3.27 -17.07 -11.84
CA ASP A 33 -4.57 -16.78 -12.43
C ASP A 33 -5.69 -17.27 -11.51
N ASN A 34 -6.51 -16.34 -11.06
CA ASN A 34 -7.60 -16.58 -10.13
C ASN A 34 -8.88 -17.11 -10.81
N ALA A 35 -8.75 -18.10 -11.68
CA ALA A 35 -9.85 -18.64 -12.49
C ALA A 35 -10.51 -17.56 -13.36
N SER A 36 -9.72 -16.77 -14.08
CA SER A 36 -10.22 -15.72 -14.98
C SER A 36 -11.19 -16.29 -16.02
N THR A 37 -12.20 -15.49 -16.35
CA THR A 37 -13.28 -15.82 -17.29
C THR A 37 -13.20 -15.08 -18.61
N ASP A 38 -12.24 -14.16 -18.74
CA ASP A 38 -11.88 -13.43 -19.95
C ASP A 38 -10.66 -14.05 -20.64
N SER A 39 -10.04 -13.35 -21.58
CA SER A 39 -8.87 -13.84 -22.34
C SER A 39 -7.57 -13.85 -21.53
N THR A 40 -7.57 -13.53 -20.22
CA THR A 40 -6.36 -13.47 -19.38
C THR A 40 -5.56 -14.78 -19.45
N ALA A 41 -6.22 -15.92 -19.29
CA ALA A 41 -5.56 -17.24 -19.29
C ALA A 41 -4.83 -17.53 -20.61
N GLU A 42 -5.42 -17.18 -21.74
CA GLU A 42 -4.82 -17.34 -23.07
C GLU A 42 -3.60 -16.42 -23.24
N ILE A 43 -3.72 -15.16 -22.78
CA ILE A 43 -2.63 -14.19 -22.86
C ILE A 43 -1.42 -14.65 -22.06
N ILE A 44 -1.60 -15.04 -20.79
CA ILE A 44 -0.48 -15.47 -19.95
C ILE A 44 0.12 -16.80 -20.41
N ALA A 45 -0.68 -17.73 -20.97
CA ALA A 45 -0.19 -19.01 -21.47
C ALA A 45 0.85 -18.85 -22.58
N ALA A 46 0.79 -17.78 -23.38
CA ALA A 46 1.76 -17.47 -24.42
C ALA A 46 3.20 -17.31 -23.90
N TYR A 47 3.38 -17.00 -22.61
CA TYR A 47 4.69 -16.81 -21.97
C TYR A 47 5.19 -18.07 -21.24
N GLY A 48 4.41 -19.16 -21.22
CA GLY A 48 4.76 -20.38 -20.51
C GLY A 48 6.00 -21.13 -21.04
N ALA A 49 6.50 -20.77 -22.23
CA ALA A 49 7.74 -21.31 -22.77
C ALA A 49 9.01 -20.64 -22.20
N ASP A 50 8.90 -19.46 -21.55
CA ASP A 50 10.03 -18.82 -20.89
C ASP A 50 10.34 -19.55 -19.58
N SER A 51 11.57 -20.05 -19.45
CA SER A 51 11.99 -20.85 -18.29
C SER A 51 11.90 -20.13 -16.94
N ARG A 52 11.79 -18.81 -16.95
CA ARG A 52 11.60 -17.98 -15.75
C ARG A 52 10.16 -17.95 -15.29
N VAL A 53 9.19 -18.28 -16.18
CA VAL A 53 7.75 -18.14 -15.94
C VAL A 53 7.17 -19.42 -15.40
N ARG A 54 6.40 -19.31 -14.33
CA ARG A 54 5.60 -20.39 -13.77
C ARG A 54 4.15 -19.91 -13.59
N ILE A 55 3.23 -20.55 -14.32
CA ILE A 55 1.82 -20.21 -14.31
C ILE A 55 1.07 -21.20 -13.42
N ILE A 56 0.27 -20.67 -12.50
CA ILE A 56 -0.62 -21.44 -11.62
C ILE A 56 -2.04 -20.92 -11.88
N ARG A 57 -2.99 -21.82 -12.14
CA ARG A 57 -4.40 -21.47 -12.28
C ARG A 57 -5.19 -22.04 -11.10
N ASN A 58 -6.04 -21.21 -10.48
CA ASN A 58 -6.96 -21.67 -9.46
C ASN A 58 -8.11 -22.48 -10.11
N GLU A 59 -8.62 -23.45 -9.40
CA GLU A 59 -9.80 -24.23 -9.84
C GLU A 59 -11.08 -23.37 -9.76
N GLU A 60 -11.15 -22.49 -8.78
CA GLU A 60 -12.25 -21.55 -8.56
C GLU A 60 -11.73 -20.16 -8.19
N THR A 61 -12.58 -19.15 -8.35
CA THR A 61 -12.22 -17.78 -7.99
C THR A 61 -12.15 -17.64 -6.47
N LEU A 62 -10.96 -17.32 -5.97
CA LEU A 62 -10.71 -17.01 -4.55
C LEU A 62 -10.98 -15.52 -4.26
N PRO A 63 -11.25 -15.17 -3.00
CA PRO A 63 -11.18 -13.79 -2.56
C PRO A 63 -9.83 -13.15 -2.94
N ARG A 64 -9.86 -11.88 -3.36
CA ARG A 64 -8.67 -11.19 -3.91
C ARG A 64 -7.42 -11.36 -3.04
N LEU A 65 -7.55 -11.17 -1.72
CA LEU A 65 -6.41 -11.27 -0.81
C LEU A 65 -5.88 -12.69 -0.70
N GLU A 66 -6.74 -13.71 -0.78
CA GLU A 66 -6.33 -15.11 -0.75
C GLU A 66 -5.53 -15.48 -2.01
N ASN A 67 -5.94 -14.99 -3.19
CA ASN A 67 -5.16 -15.14 -4.41
C ASN A 67 -3.79 -14.45 -4.31
N PHE A 68 -3.76 -13.28 -3.69
CA PHE A 68 -2.52 -12.56 -3.41
C PHE A 68 -1.58 -13.37 -2.48
N VAL A 69 -2.11 -13.90 -1.36
CA VAL A 69 -1.36 -14.75 -0.44
C VAL A 69 -0.86 -16.01 -1.12
N LYS A 70 -1.68 -16.63 -1.99
CA LYS A 70 -1.29 -17.81 -2.77
C LYS A 70 -0.11 -17.52 -3.68
N ALA A 71 -0.08 -16.35 -4.34
CA ALA A 71 1.06 -15.96 -5.17
C ALA A 71 2.36 -15.82 -4.34
N PHE A 72 2.27 -15.25 -3.15
CA PHE A 72 3.43 -15.14 -2.25
C PHE A 72 3.89 -16.50 -1.70
N ALA A 73 2.95 -17.38 -1.37
CA ALA A 73 3.25 -18.73 -0.91
C ALA A 73 3.82 -19.63 -2.01
N ALA A 74 3.59 -19.26 -3.27
CA ALA A 74 4.11 -20.00 -4.42
C ALA A 74 5.57 -19.63 -4.76
N ALA A 75 6.16 -18.61 -4.16
CA ALA A 75 7.57 -18.29 -4.34
C ALA A 75 8.45 -19.46 -3.86
N THR A 76 9.55 -19.73 -4.57
CA THR A 76 10.51 -20.76 -4.16
C THR A 76 11.20 -20.39 -2.85
N GLU A 77 11.61 -21.37 -2.04
CA GLU A 77 12.26 -21.11 -0.75
C GLU A 77 13.62 -20.44 -0.89
N GLU A 78 14.29 -20.63 -2.02
CA GLU A 78 15.56 -20.04 -2.38
C GLU A 78 15.46 -18.54 -2.72
N SER A 79 14.24 -18.06 -3.01
CA SER A 79 14.02 -16.66 -3.30
C SER A 79 14.42 -15.78 -2.10
N ARG A 80 15.33 -14.83 -2.32
CA ARG A 80 15.78 -13.89 -1.28
C ARG A 80 14.83 -12.72 -1.11
N TYR A 81 14.17 -12.32 -2.17
CA TYR A 81 13.27 -11.16 -2.23
C TYR A 81 11.97 -11.52 -2.93
N LEU A 82 10.89 -10.89 -2.53
CA LEU A 82 9.56 -10.99 -3.11
C LEU A 82 9.17 -9.62 -3.67
N LYS A 83 8.91 -9.55 -4.96
CA LYS A 83 8.44 -8.34 -5.64
C LYS A 83 7.09 -8.63 -6.27
N PHE A 84 6.09 -7.89 -5.83
CA PHE A 84 4.74 -7.93 -6.38
C PHE A 84 4.58 -6.95 -7.55
N ILE A 85 3.73 -7.30 -8.50
CA ILE A 85 3.22 -6.43 -9.56
C ILE A 85 1.73 -6.70 -9.75
N GLY A 86 0.92 -5.65 -9.90
CA GLY A 86 -0.47 -5.76 -10.35
C GLY A 86 -0.54 -6.03 -11.86
N ASP A 87 -1.66 -6.53 -12.32
CA ASP A 87 -1.91 -6.76 -13.75
C ASP A 87 -2.04 -5.45 -14.55
N ASP A 88 -2.28 -4.33 -13.87
CA ASP A 88 -2.34 -2.97 -14.42
C ASP A 88 -1.07 -2.13 -14.17
N ASP A 89 -0.06 -2.70 -13.51
CA ASP A 89 1.22 -2.04 -13.23
C ASP A 89 2.28 -2.38 -14.28
N ARG A 90 3.33 -1.56 -14.38
CA ARG A 90 4.52 -1.83 -15.21
C ARG A 90 5.82 -1.53 -14.45
N LEU A 91 6.82 -2.37 -14.65
CA LEU A 91 8.17 -2.12 -14.13
C LEU A 91 9.01 -1.41 -15.19
N LEU A 92 9.81 -0.43 -14.75
CA LEU A 92 10.87 0.13 -15.61
C LEU A 92 12.06 -0.84 -15.67
N PRO A 93 12.85 -0.86 -16.76
CA PRO A 93 13.83 -1.92 -17.03
C PRO A 93 14.83 -2.21 -15.91
N ALA A 94 15.26 -1.20 -15.16
CA ALA A 94 16.22 -1.34 -14.06
C ALA A 94 15.59 -1.61 -12.69
N CYS A 95 14.30 -1.96 -12.61
CA CYS A 95 13.61 -2.07 -11.34
C CYS A 95 14.23 -3.13 -10.44
N LEU A 96 14.42 -4.34 -10.95
CA LEU A 96 14.95 -5.44 -10.14
C LEU A 96 16.42 -5.23 -9.77
N SER A 97 17.26 -4.85 -10.71
CA SER A 97 18.69 -4.62 -10.46
C SER A 97 18.93 -3.52 -9.41
N GLU A 98 18.22 -2.40 -9.52
CA GLU A 98 18.33 -1.29 -8.57
C GLU A 98 17.82 -1.67 -7.18
N MET A 99 16.67 -2.37 -7.09
CA MET A 99 16.10 -2.77 -5.81
C MET A 99 16.96 -3.84 -5.11
N VAL A 100 17.44 -4.85 -5.85
CA VAL A 100 18.32 -5.89 -5.29
C VAL A 100 19.60 -5.25 -4.80
N ARG A 101 20.23 -4.38 -5.61
CA ARG A 101 21.42 -3.66 -5.20
C ARG A 101 21.19 -2.86 -3.91
N ALA A 102 20.08 -2.13 -3.79
CA ALA A 102 19.76 -1.37 -2.59
C ALA A 102 19.56 -2.29 -1.37
N ALA A 103 18.92 -3.45 -1.55
CA ALA A 103 18.72 -4.43 -0.48
C ALA A 103 20.04 -5.02 0.05
N GLU A 104 21.05 -5.13 -0.82
CA GLU A 104 22.36 -5.75 -0.52
C GLU A 104 23.41 -4.77 0.01
N GLN A 105 23.14 -3.45 -0.07
CA GLN A 105 24.05 -2.42 0.44
C GLN A 105 24.12 -2.31 1.96
N ALA A 106 23.14 -2.86 2.67
CA ALA A 106 23.08 -2.80 4.12
C ALA A 106 22.47 -4.07 4.72
N GLU A 107 22.90 -4.41 5.92
CA GLU A 107 22.34 -5.55 6.65
C GLU A 107 20.94 -5.26 7.21
N GLY A 108 20.16 -6.32 7.34
CA GLY A 108 18.85 -6.26 8.00
C GLY A 108 17.79 -5.51 7.20
N VAL A 109 17.96 -5.33 5.89
CA VAL A 109 16.93 -4.76 5.02
C VAL A 109 15.78 -5.75 4.88
N GLY A 110 14.59 -5.35 5.33
CA GLY A 110 13.36 -6.11 5.17
C GLY A 110 12.45 -5.57 4.08
N LEU A 111 12.62 -4.30 3.73
CA LEU A 111 11.81 -3.60 2.76
C LEU A 111 12.67 -2.69 1.89
N VAL A 112 12.44 -2.71 0.58
CA VAL A 112 12.99 -1.74 -0.37
C VAL A 112 11.83 -0.99 -1.00
N SER A 113 11.93 0.32 -1.08
CA SER A 113 10.96 1.19 -1.77
C SER A 113 11.66 2.07 -2.80
N SER A 114 10.89 2.60 -3.73
CA SER A 114 11.40 3.51 -4.76
C SER A 114 10.39 4.62 -5.05
N HIS A 115 10.80 5.61 -5.81
CA HIS A 115 9.85 6.47 -6.51
C HIS A 115 9.03 5.63 -7.49
N TYR A 116 7.84 6.12 -7.83
CA TYR A 116 6.99 5.49 -8.84
C TYR A 116 6.13 6.53 -9.55
N TYR A 117 5.61 6.17 -10.70
CA TYR A 117 4.59 6.96 -11.38
C TYR A 117 3.19 6.45 -10.99
N ASP A 118 2.30 7.36 -10.65
CA ASP A 118 0.86 7.16 -10.49
C ASP A 118 0.19 7.79 -11.72
N GLY A 119 -0.03 6.98 -12.75
CA GLY A 119 -0.27 7.47 -14.09
C GLY A 119 0.95 8.25 -14.61
N GLU A 120 0.78 9.54 -14.91
CA GLU A 120 1.88 10.43 -15.33
C GLU A 120 2.54 11.17 -14.16
N ARG A 121 1.96 11.12 -12.98
CA ARG A 121 2.43 11.84 -11.81
C ARG A 121 3.58 11.10 -11.13
N LEU A 122 4.75 11.74 -11.06
CA LEU A 122 5.86 11.21 -10.25
C LEU A 122 5.53 11.33 -8.76
N VAL A 123 5.53 10.20 -8.06
CA VAL A 123 5.42 10.12 -6.60
C VAL A 123 6.81 9.85 -6.03
N THR A 124 7.29 10.81 -5.26
CA THR A 124 8.57 10.70 -4.55
C THR A 124 8.33 10.33 -3.10
N GLY A 125 9.28 9.62 -2.50
CA GLY A 125 9.22 9.31 -1.07
C GLY A 125 9.56 10.52 -0.20
N VAL A 126 9.38 10.32 1.10
CA VAL A 126 9.63 11.35 2.14
C VAL A 126 11.08 11.37 2.65
N LEU A 127 11.94 10.50 2.11
CA LEU A 127 13.35 10.51 2.49
C LEU A 127 14.11 11.56 1.67
N PRO A 128 15.03 12.31 2.30
CA PRO A 128 15.93 13.22 1.59
C PRO A 128 16.75 12.47 0.53
N PRO A 129 17.11 13.11 -0.60
CA PRO A 129 17.80 12.45 -1.72
C PRO A 129 19.12 11.75 -1.35
N GLU A 130 19.77 12.20 -0.29
CA GLU A 130 21.03 11.65 0.23
C GLU A 130 20.83 10.43 1.14
N VAL A 131 19.58 10.11 1.54
CA VAL A 131 19.27 9.03 2.47
C VAL A 131 18.70 7.83 1.72
N ASN A 132 19.57 6.87 1.44
CA ASN A 132 19.20 5.60 0.76
C ASN A 132 18.88 4.46 1.74
N PHE A 133 19.06 4.68 3.05
CA PHE A 133 18.87 3.67 4.07
C PHE A 133 18.43 4.33 5.38
N VAL A 134 17.48 3.70 6.05
CA VAL A 134 17.01 4.15 7.36
C VAL A 134 16.62 2.97 8.23
N SER A 135 16.87 3.09 9.56
CA SER A 135 16.35 2.14 10.53
C SER A 135 14.83 2.03 10.43
N GLY A 136 14.34 0.81 10.24
CA GLY A 136 12.89 0.56 10.13
C GLY A 136 12.11 1.10 11.32
N PRO A 137 12.49 0.84 12.58
CA PRO A 137 11.81 1.40 13.75
C PRO A 137 11.80 2.95 13.76
N GLN A 138 12.89 3.61 13.36
CA GLN A 138 12.93 5.08 13.26
C GLN A 138 11.97 5.58 12.18
N PHE A 139 11.95 4.94 11.03
CA PHE A 139 11.05 5.30 9.95
C PHE A 139 9.59 5.03 10.29
N LEU A 140 9.29 3.89 10.91
CA LEU A 140 7.94 3.57 11.39
C LEU A 140 7.46 4.61 12.42
N ARG A 141 8.33 5.00 13.35
CA ARG A 141 8.01 6.06 14.31
C ARG A 141 7.65 7.38 13.60
N ARG A 142 8.41 7.76 12.57
CA ARG A 142 8.13 8.93 11.75
C ARG A 142 6.78 8.81 11.04
N LEU A 143 6.48 7.66 10.42
CA LEU A 143 5.19 7.41 9.76
C LEU A 143 3.99 7.54 10.72
N LEU A 144 4.17 7.18 11.99
CA LEU A 144 3.11 7.29 12.98
C LEU A 144 2.91 8.72 13.48
N LEU A 145 3.99 9.50 13.64
CA LEU A 145 3.97 10.85 14.21
C LEU A 145 3.70 11.97 13.19
N GLU A 146 4.07 11.75 11.92
CA GLU A 146 3.99 12.74 10.83
C GLU A 146 2.92 12.31 9.82
N PRO A 147 1.71 12.91 9.83
CA PRO A 147 0.65 12.52 8.88
C PRO A 147 1.05 12.66 7.41
N GLU A 148 1.82 13.70 7.09
CA GLU A 148 2.34 13.99 5.75
C GLU A 148 3.28 12.91 5.23
N ALA A 149 4.02 12.25 6.09
CA ALA A 149 4.89 11.13 5.71
C ALA A 149 4.12 9.91 5.21
N ARG A 150 2.82 9.82 5.49
CA ARG A 150 1.99 8.63 5.21
C ARG A 150 1.49 8.56 3.78
N SER A 151 1.31 9.70 3.13
CA SER A 151 0.61 9.78 1.84
C SER A 151 1.48 9.43 0.62
N THR A 152 2.79 9.28 0.80
CA THR A 152 3.75 9.18 -0.30
C THR A 152 4.58 7.90 -0.29
N VAL A 153 4.39 7.00 0.69
CA VAL A 153 5.43 6.02 0.98
C VAL A 153 5.28 4.71 0.22
N PHE A 154 4.08 4.24 -0.01
CA PHE A 154 3.93 2.85 -0.48
C PHE A 154 2.77 2.68 -1.47
N SER A 155 3.09 2.59 -2.76
CA SER A 155 2.32 1.73 -3.65
C SER A 155 2.86 0.30 -3.48
N PRO A 156 2.04 -0.74 -3.34
CA PRO A 156 2.52 -2.13 -3.29
C PRO A 156 3.45 -2.47 -4.46
N ALA A 157 3.15 -1.94 -5.65
CA ALA A 157 3.99 -2.13 -6.83
C ALA A 157 5.37 -1.46 -6.73
N SER A 158 5.57 -0.43 -5.90
CA SER A 158 6.87 0.22 -5.68
C SER A 158 7.73 -0.49 -4.63
N LEU A 159 7.27 -1.60 -4.06
CA LEU A 159 7.93 -2.28 -2.95
C LEU A 159 8.55 -3.62 -3.36
N MET A 160 9.66 -3.97 -2.72
CA MET A 160 10.24 -5.31 -2.70
C MET A 160 10.48 -5.70 -1.23
N VAL A 161 10.09 -6.92 -0.88
CA VAL A 161 10.10 -7.44 0.50
C VAL A 161 11.17 -8.52 0.63
N SER A 162 11.95 -8.52 1.70
CA SER A 162 12.81 -9.65 2.05
C SER A 162 11.96 -10.89 2.33
N HIS A 163 12.22 -12.00 1.64
CA HIS A 163 11.49 -13.25 1.86
C HIS A 163 11.68 -13.77 3.29
N ARG A 164 12.88 -13.58 3.84
CA ARG A 164 13.15 -13.87 5.26
C ARG A 164 12.22 -13.05 6.17
N ALA A 165 12.13 -11.74 5.98
CA ALA A 165 11.27 -10.87 6.80
C ALA A 165 9.78 -11.27 6.67
N TYR A 166 9.33 -11.59 5.45
CA TYR A 166 7.97 -12.07 5.19
C TYR A 166 7.66 -13.33 6.00
N ARG A 167 8.54 -14.34 5.96
CA ARG A 167 8.35 -15.62 6.68
C ARG A 167 8.44 -15.47 8.20
N GLU A 168 9.46 -14.77 8.71
CA GLU A 168 9.64 -14.56 10.16
C GLU A 168 8.45 -13.85 10.81
N LEU A 169 7.75 -13.01 10.05
CA LEU A 169 6.58 -12.27 10.52
C LEU A 169 5.25 -12.96 10.21
N GLY A 170 5.25 -14.14 9.58
CA GLY A 170 4.04 -14.92 9.30
C GLY A 170 3.18 -14.37 8.14
N GLY A 171 3.77 -13.61 7.23
CA GLY A 171 3.11 -13.17 6.00
C GLY A 171 1.94 -12.19 6.20
N PHE A 172 1.00 -12.19 5.25
CA PHE A 172 -0.19 -11.33 5.28
C PHE A 172 -1.25 -11.83 6.24
N ARG A 173 -1.96 -10.89 6.85
CA ARG A 173 -3.19 -11.17 7.60
C ARG A 173 -4.39 -11.10 6.66
N THR A 174 -5.06 -12.24 6.46
CA THR A 174 -6.18 -12.36 5.52
C THR A 174 -7.50 -11.76 6.05
N ASP A 175 -7.55 -11.44 7.33
CA ASP A 175 -8.69 -10.78 7.99
C ASP A 175 -8.72 -9.25 7.80
N LEU A 176 -7.75 -8.67 7.06
CA LEU A 176 -7.61 -7.23 6.85
C LEU A 176 -7.66 -6.87 5.37
N LEU A 177 -8.37 -5.79 5.05
CA LEU A 177 -8.42 -5.25 3.69
C LEU A 177 -7.05 -4.65 3.27
N HIS A 178 -6.36 -3.96 4.20
CA HIS A 178 -5.03 -3.38 4.03
C HIS A 178 -3.95 -4.24 4.67
N ALA A 179 -3.96 -5.53 4.34
CA ALA A 179 -2.98 -6.50 4.83
C ALA A 179 -1.54 -6.15 4.44
N ASP A 180 -1.35 -5.48 3.30
CA ASP A 180 -0.09 -4.94 2.82
C ASP A 180 0.49 -3.90 3.77
N SER A 181 -0.27 -2.88 4.10
CA SER A 181 0.17 -1.82 5.02
C SER A 181 0.47 -2.37 6.42
N GLU A 182 -0.33 -3.33 6.88
CA GLU A 182 -0.10 -4.00 8.16
C GLU A 182 1.21 -4.79 8.18
N LEU A 183 1.47 -5.56 7.12
CA LEU A 183 2.72 -6.30 6.97
C LEU A 183 3.92 -5.36 6.92
N PHE A 184 3.85 -4.28 6.14
CA PHE A 184 4.95 -3.32 6.02
C PHE A 184 5.29 -2.64 7.35
N TYR A 185 4.29 -2.32 8.17
CA TYR A 185 4.54 -1.79 9.51
C TYR A 185 5.19 -2.82 10.43
N ARG A 186 4.80 -4.10 10.36
CA ARG A 186 5.47 -5.18 11.10
C ARG A 186 6.92 -5.36 10.64
N ILE A 187 7.16 -5.30 9.33
CA ILE A 187 8.51 -5.37 8.77
C ILE A 187 9.34 -4.20 9.30
N LEU A 188 8.85 -2.96 9.16
CA LEU A 188 9.58 -1.77 9.64
C LEU A 188 9.81 -1.76 11.15
N ASN A 189 8.98 -2.43 11.94
CA ASN A 189 9.24 -2.56 13.37
C ASN A 189 10.50 -3.40 13.69
N ARG A 190 10.95 -4.27 12.77
CA ARG A 190 12.04 -5.22 13.02
C ARG A 190 13.20 -5.16 12.02
N PHE A 191 12.93 -4.70 10.83
CA PHE A 191 13.87 -4.67 9.73
C PHE A 191 14.01 -3.26 9.18
N ASN A 192 15.10 -3.01 8.48
CA ASN A 192 15.43 -1.71 7.92
C ASN A 192 14.75 -1.48 6.55
N LEU A 193 14.66 -0.20 6.17
CA LEU A 193 14.21 0.24 4.86
C LEU A 193 15.40 0.71 4.03
N ALA A 194 15.55 0.16 2.83
CA ALA A 194 16.37 0.75 1.77
C ALA A 194 15.47 1.53 0.80
N TYR A 195 15.99 2.60 0.22
CA TYR A 195 15.22 3.47 -0.66
C TYR A 195 15.99 3.83 -1.94
N VAL A 196 15.35 3.68 -3.09
CA VAL A 196 15.90 4.03 -4.40
C VAL A 196 15.25 5.33 -4.89
N HIS A 197 16.03 6.40 -4.99
CA HIS A 197 15.57 7.72 -5.45
C HIS A 197 15.44 7.81 -6.99
N LYS A 198 14.85 6.76 -7.59
CA LYS A 198 14.55 6.68 -9.02
C LYS A 198 13.13 6.12 -9.18
N PRO A 199 12.35 6.57 -10.17
CA PRO A 199 11.12 5.90 -10.52
C PRO A 199 11.45 4.54 -11.12
N LEU A 200 10.89 3.48 -10.53
CA LEU A 200 11.13 2.09 -10.95
C LEU A 200 9.85 1.37 -11.37
N THR A 201 8.69 1.97 -11.10
CA THR A 201 7.38 1.38 -11.38
C THR A 201 6.43 2.44 -11.89
N VAL A 202 5.54 2.04 -12.79
CA VAL A 202 4.36 2.81 -13.18
C VAL A 202 3.16 2.06 -12.60
N SER A 203 2.44 2.68 -11.68
CA SER A 203 1.23 2.11 -11.09
C SER A 203 0.02 2.46 -11.95
N GLY A 204 -0.74 1.44 -12.35
CA GLY A 204 -1.98 1.63 -13.09
C GLY A 204 -3.11 2.05 -12.15
N TYR A 205 -3.88 3.06 -12.56
CA TYR A 205 -5.11 3.43 -11.89
C TYR A 205 -6.24 3.52 -12.91
N HIS A 206 -7.25 2.68 -12.75
CA HIS A 206 -8.45 2.70 -13.57
C HIS A 206 -9.71 2.42 -12.74
N SER A 207 -10.89 2.69 -13.26
CA SER A 207 -12.16 2.58 -12.52
C SER A 207 -12.47 1.17 -11.97
N GLY A 208 -11.87 0.14 -12.54
CA GLY A 208 -11.96 -1.25 -12.10
C GLY A 208 -10.87 -1.68 -11.11
N SER A 209 -9.88 -0.82 -10.83
CA SER A 209 -8.78 -1.17 -9.93
C SER A 209 -9.28 -1.44 -8.51
N GLY A 210 -8.55 -2.29 -7.77
CA GLY A 210 -8.89 -2.59 -6.39
C GLY A 210 -8.88 -1.37 -5.47
N GLN A 211 -8.10 -0.33 -5.82
CA GLN A 211 -8.08 0.95 -5.09
C GLN A 211 -9.40 1.73 -5.31
N ALA A 212 -9.89 1.80 -6.54
CA ALA A 212 -11.17 2.45 -6.85
C ALA A 212 -12.35 1.77 -6.13
N GLY A 213 -12.38 0.43 -6.12
CA GLY A 213 -13.40 -0.36 -5.42
C GLY A 213 -13.36 -0.19 -3.90
N SER A 214 -12.18 -0.05 -3.30
CA SER A 214 -12.02 0.16 -1.86
C SER A 214 -12.40 1.56 -1.43
N ALA A 215 -12.02 2.57 -2.20
CA ALA A 215 -12.41 3.97 -1.96
C ALA A 215 -13.93 4.15 -2.01
N ALA A 216 -14.62 3.50 -2.95
CA ALA A 216 -16.07 3.53 -3.07
C ALA A 216 -16.79 2.92 -1.84
N LYS A 217 -16.18 1.93 -1.16
CA LYS A 217 -16.76 1.28 0.03
C LYS A 217 -16.52 2.03 1.34
N GLY A 218 -15.70 3.08 1.37
CA GLY A 218 -15.46 3.90 2.56
C GLY A 218 -14.69 3.21 3.70
N PHE A 219 -14.26 1.96 3.52
CA PHE A 219 -13.57 1.18 4.57
C PHE A 219 -12.11 1.53 4.75
N THR A 220 -11.49 2.16 3.77
CA THR A 220 -10.04 2.36 3.63
C THR A 220 -9.41 3.10 4.82
N PHE A 221 -10.05 4.17 5.28
CA PHE A 221 -9.49 4.99 6.37
C PHE A 221 -9.73 4.41 7.76
N ALA A 222 -10.91 3.77 7.96
CA ALA A 222 -11.26 3.14 9.22
C ALA A 222 -10.30 2.01 9.56
N GLU A 223 -9.99 1.18 8.59
CA GLU A 223 -9.08 0.05 8.77
C GLU A 223 -7.63 0.49 8.93
N ALA A 224 -7.16 1.45 8.14
CA ALA A 224 -5.83 2.03 8.31
C ALA A 224 -5.64 2.64 9.71
N TYR A 225 -6.70 3.23 10.28
CA TYR A 225 -6.75 3.67 11.66
C TYR A 225 -6.57 2.50 12.63
N LEU A 226 -7.36 1.44 12.47
CA LEU A 226 -7.31 0.27 13.34
C LEU A 226 -5.96 -0.43 13.32
N ILE A 227 -5.37 -0.59 12.14
CA ILE A 227 -4.05 -1.20 11.96
C ILE A 227 -3.00 -0.42 12.76
N ARG A 228 -2.98 0.90 12.65
CA ARG A 228 -2.02 1.76 13.36
C ARG A 228 -2.26 1.73 14.87
N TYR A 229 -3.51 1.94 15.30
CA TYR A 229 -3.85 2.04 16.72
C TYR A 229 -3.72 0.70 17.45
N ARG A 230 -4.28 -0.38 16.92
CA ARG A 230 -4.24 -1.71 17.55
C ARG A 230 -2.83 -2.26 17.64
N ASN A 231 -1.97 -1.91 16.69
CA ASN A 231 -0.62 -2.40 16.66
C ASN A 231 0.40 -1.53 17.42
N LEU A 232 0.00 -0.34 17.94
CA LEU A 232 0.93 0.50 18.72
C LEU A 232 1.62 -0.26 19.87
N LYS A 233 0.89 -1.12 20.56
CA LYS A 233 1.44 -1.96 21.63
C LYS A 233 2.30 -3.13 21.14
N ARG A 234 2.21 -3.47 19.86
CA ARG A 234 2.97 -4.57 19.24
C ARG A 234 4.26 -4.09 18.59
N TYR A 235 4.41 -2.79 18.41
CA TYR A 235 5.63 -2.18 17.86
C TYR A 235 6.64 -1.97 18.99
N ASP A 236 7.19 -3.07 19.50
CA ASP A 236 8.08 -3.15 20.68
C ASP A 236 9.45 -2.49 20.44
N ASN A 237 9.87 -2.36 19.20
CA ASN A 237 11.15 -1.72 18.85
C ASN A 237 11.04 -0.19 18.67
N ILE A 238 9.80 0.37 18.71
CA ILE A 238 9.60 1.81 18.72
C ILE A 238 9.39 2.28 20.16
N LYS A 239 10.34 3.06 20.67
CA LYS A 239 10.16 3.70 21.98
C LYS A 239 9.34 4.97 21.81
N LEU A 240 8.05 4.90 22.11
CA LEU A 240 7.13 6.05 22.10
C LEU A 240 6.95 6.55 23.54
N SER A 241 7.11 7.85 23.76
CA SER A 241 6.69 8.50 25.00
C SER A 241 5.16 8.53 25.10
N HIS A 242 4.64 8.75 26.31
CA HIS A 242 3.19 8.91 26.51
C HIS A 242 2.60 10.03 25.65
N LEU A 243 3.28 11.18 25.54
CA LEU A 243 2.85 12.30 24.73
C LEU A 243 2.78 11.97 23.23
N GLU A 244 3.73 11.15 22.72
CA GLU A 244 3.72 10.71 21.34
C GLU A 244 2.59 9.71 21.06
N VAL A 245 2.31 8.80 21.98
CA VAL A 245 1.16 7.91 21.86
C VAL A 245 -0.14 8.72 21.81
N GLU A 246 -0.30 9.72 22.67
CA GLU A 246 -1.47 10.60 22.64
C GLU A 246 -1.53 11.43 21.34
N LYS A 247 -0.40 11.95 20.84
CA LYS A 247 -0.33 12.63 19.55
C LYS A 247 -0.78 11.73 18.41
N ILE A 248 -0.32 10.47 18.37
CA ILE A 248 -0.73 9.48 17.36
C ILE A 248 -2.23 9.23 17.43
N LYS A 249 -2.78 9.03 18.63
CA LYS A 249 -4.22 8.84 18.82
C LYS A 249 -5.03 10.04 18.33
N ASN A 250 -4.62 11.24 18.70
CA ASN A 250 -5.30 12.48 18.29
C ASN A 250 -5.27 12.67 16.76
N ASN A 251 -4.13 12.42 16.11
CA ASN A 251 -4.02 12.49 14.66
C ASN A 251 -4.98 11.48 14.00
N LEU A 252 -5.03 10.25 14.51
CA LEU A 252 -5.92 9.21 13.98
C LEU A 252 -7.41 9.57 14.16
N VAL A 253 -7.77 10.18 15.29
CA VAL A 253 -9.13 10.66 15.54
C VAL A 253 -9.50 11.79 14.59
N ASN A 254 -8.59 12.78 14.40
CA ASN A 254 -8.81 13.89 13.50
C ASN A 254 -8.94 13.45 12.04
N ASP A 255 -8.09 12.52 11.56
CA ASP A 255 -8.17 11.94 10.24
C ASP A 255 -9.54 11.25 10.03
N SER A 256 -9.98 10.46 11.04
CA SER A 256 -11.25 9.75 11.01
C SER A 256 -12.46 10.68 11.04
N ALA A 257 -12.41 11.73 11.86
CA ALA A 257 -13.47 12.75 11.93
C ALA A 257 -13.57 13.53 10.62
N GLY A 258 -12.43 13.91 10.04
CA GLY A 258 -12.38 14.60 8.75
C GLY A 258 -12.99 13.76 7.62
N PHE A 259 -12.65 12.46 7.56
CA PHE A 259 -13.24 11.53 6.59
C PHE A 259 -14.75 11.39 6.79
N MET A 260 -15.20 11.18 8.02
CA MET A 260 -16.63 11.03 8.33
C MET A 260 -17.42 12.27 7.89
N LEU A 261 -16.92 13.47 8.20
CA LEU A 261 -17.58 14.72 7.83
C LEU A 261 -17.60 14.94 6.32
N ALA A 262 -16.54 14.58 5.61
CA ALA A 262 -16.51 14.64 4.15
C ALA A 262 -17.57 13.71 3.52
N ARG A 263 -17.78 12.52 4.09
CA ARG A 263 -18.82 11.58 3.63
C ARG A 263 -20.23 12.07 3.95
N LEU A 264 -20.44 12.62 5.13
CA LEU A 264 -21.72 13.25 5.49
C LEU A 264 -22.05 14.43 4.56
N ALA A 265 -21.07 15.29 4.26
CA ALA A 265 -21.26 16.41 3.34
C ALA A 265 -21.53 15.95 1.89
N GLY A 266 -21.00 14.79 1.48
CA GLY A 266 -21.28 14.15 0.19
C GLY A 266 -22.53 13.28 0.15
N GLY A 267 -23.31 13.20 1.25
CA GLY A 267 -24.54 12.40 1.32
C GLY A 267 -24.32 10.89 1.54
N ASP A 268 -23.07 10.45 1.74
CA ASP A 268 -22.74 9.04 1.99
C ASP A 268 -22.83 8.70 3.49
N PHE A 269 -24.02 8.69 4.01
CA PHE A 269 -24.31 8.39 5.42
C PHE A 269 -23.85 6.98 5.83
N ARG A 270 -23.94 6.01 4.91
CA ARG A 270 -23.57 4.62 5.19
C ARG A 270 -22.08 4.49 5.51
N ALA A 271 -21.22 5.09 4.70
CA ALA A 271 -19.77 5.10 4.94
C ALA A 271 -19.41 5.89 6.19
N ALA A 272 -20.07 7.03 6.45
CA ALA A 272 -19.84 7.83 7.65
C ALA A 272 -20.19 7.05 8.93
N PHE A 273 -21.34 6.37 8.99
CA PHE A 273 -21.73 5.57 10.16
C PHE A 273 -20.92 4.28 10.33
N ALA A 274 -20.46 3.66 9.24
CA ALA A 274 -19.54 2.52 9.31
C ALA A 274 -18.23 2.91 10.00
N HIS A 275 -17.77 4.13 9.79
CA HIS A 275 -16.58 4.70 10.42
C HIS A 275 -16.71 4.86 11.94
N LEU A 276 -17.91 5.26 12.42
CA LEU A 276 -18.16 5.41 13.86
C LEU A 276 -18.03 4.09 14.64
N LYS A 277 -18.35 2.96 14.01
CA LYS A 277 -18.24 1.64 14.65
C LYS A 277 -16.80 1.21 14.89
N VAL A 278 -15.87 1.85 14.23
CA VAL A 278 -14.44 1.50 14.22
C VAL A 278 -13.63 2.38 15.17
N ILE A 279 -14.10 3.60 15.43
CA ILE A 279 -13.40 4.54 16.32
C ILE A 279 -13.55 4.05 17.78
N PRO A 280 -12.44 3.87 18.53
CA PRO A 280 -12.52 3.49 19.94
C PRO A 280 -13.30 4.51 20.76
N VAL A 281 -14.15 4.03 21.69
CA VAL A 281 -14.98 4.88 22.55
C VAL A 281 -14.21 6.03 23.22
N PRO A 282 -12.95 5.85 23.72
CA PRO A 282 -12.17 6.96 24.29
C PRO A 282 -11.84 8.06 23.26
N ALA A 283 -11.75 7.70 21.98
CA ALA A 283 -11.49 8.67 20.90
C ALA A 283 -12.73 9.50 20.54
N LEU A 284 -13.94 9.00 20.87
CA LEU A 284 -15.19 9.71 20.65
C LEU A 284 -15.33 10.96 21.53
N TYR A 285 -14.63 11.04 22.67
CA TYR A 285 -14.64 12.23 23.53
C TYR A 285 -13.99 13.46 22.87
N HIS A 286 -13.13 13.26 21.87
CA HIS A 286 -12.51 14.34 21.09
C HIS A 286 -13.33 14.72 19.84
N LEU A 287 -14.33 13.90 19.48
CA LEU A 287 -15.20 14.15 18.31
C LEU A 287 -15.94 15.50 18.37
N PRO A 288 -16.52 15.93 19.52
CA PRO A 288 -17.26 17.18 19.58
C PRO A 288 -16.44 18.41 19.19
N LEU A 289 -15.18 18.49 19.61
CA LEU A 289 -14.28 19.60 19.27
C LEU A 289 -13.90 19.57 17.78
N SER A 290 -13.60 18.40 17.26
CA SER A 290 -13.32 18.20 15.83
C SER A 290 -14.57 18.48 15.00
N LEU A 291 -15.74 18.04 15.43
CA LEU A 291 -17.03 18.33 14.79
C LEU A 291 -17.36 19.82 14.81
N CYS A 292 -17.14 20.53 15.92
CA CYS A 292 -17.31 21.98 16.02
C CYS A 292 -16.35 22.74 15.10
N TYR A 293 -15.09 22.33 15.03
CA TYR A 293 -14.10 22.92 14.13
C TYR A 293 -14.50 22.76 12.65
N PHE A 294 -14.88 21.56 12.24
CA PHE A 294 -15.30 21.30 10.87
C PHE A 294 -16.69 21.85 10.55
N ALA A 295 -17.63 21.85 11.49
CA ALA A 295 -18.88 22.58 11.32
C ALA A 295 -18.65 24.07 11.11
N GLY A 296 -17.71 24.66 11.84
CA GLY A 296 -17.28 26.07 11.64
C GLY A 296 -16.66 26.32 10.26
N LEU A 297 -15.87 25.36 9.73
CA LEU A 297 -15.34 25.42 8.36
C LEU A 297 -16.44 25.27 7.30
N LEU A 298 -17.39 24.35 7.51
CA LEU A 298 -18.55 24.15 6.63
C LEU A 298 -19.44 25.38 6.58
N VAL A 299 -19.74 25.96 7.74
CA VAL A 299 -20.53 27.20 7.86
C VAL A 299 -19.81 28.36 7.15
N LYS A 300 -18.50 28.57 7.40
CA LYS A 300 -17.71 29.58 6.70
C LYS A 300 -17.74 29.43 5.18
N LYS A 301 -17.76 28.19 4.69
CA LYS A 301 -17.75 27.88 3.25
C LYS A 301 -19.11 28.00 2.60
N LEU A 302 -20.20 27.59 3.29
CA LEU A 302 -21.58 27.81 2.85
C LEU A 302 -21.90 29.31 2.68
N PHE A 303 -21.38 30.15 3.57
CA PHE A 303 -21.56 31.61 3.48
C PHE A 303 -20.65 32.28 2.43
N ARG A 304 -19.53 31.63 2.02
CA ARG A 304 -18.62 32.16 0.98
C ARG A 304 -18.90 31.71 -0.44
N ARG A 305 -19.85 30.79 -0.65
CA ARG A 305 -20.16 30.16 -1.97
C ARG A 305 -18.94 29.56 -2.70
N GLU A 306 -17.88 29.18 -1.98
CA GLU A 306 -16.74 28.51 -2.59
C GLU A 306 -16.88 26.99 -2.51
N PRO A 307 -16.48 26.23 -3.57
CA PRO A 307 -16.54 24.78 -3.52
C PRO A 307 -15.64 24.24 -2.41
N ILE A 308 -16.07 23.16 -1.75
CA ILE A 308 -15.29 22.49 -0.72
C ILE A 308 -14.14 21.76 -1.42
N ARG A 309 -12.95 22.38 -1.46
CA ARG A 309 -11.72 21.66 -1.79
C ARG A 309 -11.29 20.86 -0.57
N LEU A 310 -11.36 19.52 -0.65
CA LEU A 310 -10.77 18.65 0.35
C LEU A 310 -9.26 18.86 0.32
N LEU A 311 -8.60 18.79 1.50
CA LEU A 311 -7.14 18.92 1.63
C LEU A 311 -6.32 18.01 0.68
N SER A 312 -6.97 16.97 0.12
CA SER A 312 -6.44 16.13 -0.94
C SER A 312 -6.37 16.78 -2.32
N GLU A 313 -7.13 17.86 -2.58
CA GLU A 313 -7.14 18.55 -3.88
C GLU A 313 -6.14 19.71 -3.97
N GLU A 314 -5.80 20.35 -2.83
CA GLU A 314 -4.77 21.40 -2.82
C GLU A 314 -3.35 20.88 -3.14
N ARG A 315 -3.14 19.56 -3.07
CA ARG A 315 -1.88 18.92 -3.50
C ARG A 315 -1.83 18.53 -4.97
N ARG A 316 -2.91 18.74 -5.74
CA ARG A 316 -2.94 18.44 -7.19
C ARG A 316 -2.48 19.62 -8.05
N GLU A 317 -2.31 20.81 -7.48
CA GLU A 317 -1.98 22.03 -8.23
C GLU A 317 -0.64 22.68 -7.85
N ARG A 318 0.26 21.95 -7.15
CA ARG A 318 1.64 22.42 -6.90
C ARG A 318 2.68 21.36 -7.24
#